data_2599c6c48f2a71f76df890eaac1b5e37
#
_entry.id   2599c6c48f2a71f76df890eaac1b5e37
#
_cell.length_a   1.000
_cell.length_b   1.000
_cell.length_c   1.000
_cell.angle_alpha   90.00
_cell.angle_beta   90.00
_cell.angle_gamma   90.00
#
_symmetry.space_group_name_H-M   'P 1'
#
loop_
_entity.id
_entity.type
_entity.pdbx_description
1 polymer ?
#
loop_
_entity_poly.entity_id
_entity_poly.type
_entity_poly.pdbx_seq_one_letter_code
_entity_poly.pdbx_strand_id
1 'polypeptide(L)'
;MGFDSAEYWRNRYASGGNSGAGSYGALADFKAASLNSFISTNNIASAIEYGSGDGNQLSLLKVEKYIGLDVSSVAIENLKVKFVNDMSKDFIAYDPDDFTPTESLRSDIALSMDVILHLTEDFRYLKYMANLIASTRKYVGIFNTATEIQLEKMAKHNRYRDHRDWMASHASEFREIKVDLTPTELGYPGHTGFFYYERLSVLGDA
;
A
#
# COMPACT_ATOMS: atom_id res chain seq x y z
N MET A 1 20.65 13.53 -13.53
CA MET A 1 19.82 13.31 -12.33
C MET A 1 19.05 12.02 -12.54
N GLY A 2 18.97 11.16 -11.53
CA GLY A 2 18.13 9.96 -11.57
C GLY A 2 16.64 10.32 -11.58
N PHE A 3 15.78 9.34 -11.82
CA PHE A 3 14.33 9.47 -11.64
C PHE A 3 14.02 9.66 -10.15
N ASP A 4 13.10 10.60 -9.83
CA ASP A 4 12.61 10.82 -8.47
C ASP A 4 11.12 10.39 -8.42
N SER A 5 10.84 9.28 -7.72
CA SER A 5 9.51 8.70 -7.63
C SER A 5 8.53 9.59 -6.87
N ALA A 6 8.98 10.26 -5.80
CA ALA A 6 8.12 11.15 -5.02
C ALA A 6 7.76 12.42 -5.79
N GLU A 7 8.75 13.02 -6.47
CA GLU A 7 8.52 14.19 -7.33
C GLU A 7 7.56 13.84 -8.48
N TYR A 8 7.73 12.66 -9.10
CA TYR A 8 6.83 12.21 -10.17
C TYR A 8 5.37 12.18 -9.71
N TRP A 9 5.07 11.59 -8.53
CA TRP A 9 3.70 11.50 -8.04
C TRP A 9 3.15 12.85 -7.57
N ARG A 10 3.96 13.70 -6.92
CA ARG A 10 3.58 15.08 -6.60
C ARG A 10 3.15 15.85 -7.84
N ASN A 11 3.95 15.78 -8.91
CA ASN A 11 3.67 16.48 -10.18
C ASN A 11 2.46 15.89 -10.90
N ARG A 12 2.26 14.57 -10.84
CA ARG A 12 1.11 13.90 -11.46
C ARG A 12 -0.21 14.40 -10.88
N TYR A 13 -0.35 14.46 -9.56
CA TYR A 13 -1.56 14.97 -8.91
C TYR A 13 -1.69 16.49 -9.06
N ALA A 14 -0.62 17.25 -8.99
CA ALA A 14 -0.63 18.70 -9.23
C ALA A 14 -1.11 19.06 -10.64
N SER A 15 -0.89 18.17 -11.62
CA SER A 15 -1.35 18.32 -13.01
C SER A 15 -2.77 17.78 -13.24
N GLY A 16 -3.51 17.43 -12.20
CA GLY A 16 -4.87 16.87 -12.31
C GLY A 16 -4.91 15.39 -12.72
N GLY A 17 -3.81 14.66 -12.59
CA GLY A 17 -3.77 13.21 -12.80
C GLY A 17 -4.43 12.44 -11.66
N ASN A 18 -4.54 11.11 -11.84
CA ASN A 18 -5.14 10.19 -10.88
C ASN A 18 -4.19 9.03 -10.50
N SER A 19 -4.63 8.13 -9.64
CA SER A 19 -3.87 6.95 -9.16
C SER A 19 -3.51 5.92 -10.25
N GLY A 20 -4.00 6.10 -11.49
CA GLY A 20 -3.71 5.19 -12.61
C GLY A 20 -4.67 4.01 -12.72
N ALA A 21 -4.53 3.26 -13.81
CA ALA A 21 -5.46 2.20 -14.19
C ALA A 21 -5.63 1.10 -13.12
N GLY A 22 -4.58 0.82 -12.34
CA GLY A 22 -4.62 -0.15 -11.27
C GLY A 22 -5.64 0.14 -10.16
N SER A 23 -5.99 1.41 -9.98
CA SER A 23 -6.95 1.85 -8.95
C SER A 23 -8.40 1.93 -9.42
N TYR A 24 -8.72 1.44 -10.63
CA TYR A 24 -10.06 1.53 -11.23
C TYR A 24 -10.50 0.21 -11.84
N GLY A 25 -11.84 0.11 -12.11
CA GLY A 25 -12.45 -1.02 -12.81
C GLY A 25 -12.23 -2.36 -12.13
N ALA A 26 -12.16 -3.42 -12.91
CA ALA A 26 -12.14 -4.80 -12.42
C ALA A 26 -10.95 -5.12 -11.47
N LEU A 27 -9.80 -4.46 -11.65
CA LEU A 27 -8.69 -4.66 -10.71
C LEU A 27 -8.96 -4.00 -9.35
N ALA A 28 -9.56 -2.81 -9.34
CA ALA A 28 -9.99 -2.17 -8.09
C ALA A 28 -11.05 -3.00 -7.36
N ASP A 29 -12.00 -3.58 -8.11
CA ASP A 29 -13.04 -4.46 -7.56
C ASP A 29 -12.42 -5.74 -6.97
N PHE A 30 -11.47 -6.36 -7.67
CA PHE A 30 -10.74 -7.52 -7.16
C PHE A 30 -10.00 -7.20 -5.85
N LYS A 31 -9.25 -6.09 -5.82
CA LYS A 31 -8.54 -5.65 -4.62
C LYS A 31 -9.49 -5.40 -3.45
N ALA A 32 -10.60 -4.72 -3.71
CA ALA A 32 -11.61 -4.45 -2.70
C ALA A 32 -12.26 -5.75 -2.17
N ALA A 33 -12.59 -6.69 -3.04
CA ALA A 33 -13.18 -7.97 -2.65
C ALA A 33 -12.23 -8.78 -1.76
N SER A 34 -10.96 -8.93 -2.17
CA SER A 34 -9.94 -9.62 -1.39
C SER A 34 -9.73 -8.97 -0.01
N LEU A 35 -9.49 -7.64 0.00
CA LEU A 35 -9.18 -6.91 1.23
C LEU A 35 -10.38 -6.85 2.19
N ASN A 36 -11.60 -6.59 1.71
CA ASN A 36 -12.80 -6.59 2.54
C ASN A 36 -13.09 -7.96 3.15
N SER A 37 -12.86 -9.04 2.40
CA SER A 37 -12.94 -10.40 2.93
C SER A 37 -11.92 -10.62 4.05
N PHE A 38 -10.67 -10.19 3.84
CA PHE A 38 -9.62 -10.33 4.86
C PHE A 38 -9.92 -9.50 6.11
N ILE A 39 -10.37 -8.25 5.95
CA ILE A 39 -10.79 -7.37 7.05
C ILE A 39 -11.90 -8.02 7.88
N SER A 40 -12.95 -8.50 7.22
CA SER A 40 -14.10 -9.13 7.90
C SER A 40 -13.71 -10.42 8.63
N THR A 41 -12.94 -11.31 7.97
CA THR A 41 -12.55 -12.60 8.55
C THR A 41 -11.66 -12.43 9.79
N ASN A 42 -10.81 -11.40 9.81
CA ASN A 42 -9.83 -11.18 10.87
C ASN A 42 -10.25 -10.11 11.90
N ASN A 43 -11.50 -9.59 11.83
CA ASN A 43 -12.03 -8.55 12.71
C ASN A 43 -11.12 -7.31 12.80
N ILE A 44 -10.65 -6.83 11.63
CA ILE A 44 -9.78 -5.67 11.53
C ILE A 44 -10.62 -4.40 11.63
N ALA A 45 -10.36 -3.58 12.65
CA ALA A 45 -11.08 -2.32 12.89
C ALA A 45 -10.35 -1.10 12.32
N SER A 46 -9.04 -1.15 12.18
CA SER A 46 -8.23 -0.01 11.73
C SER A 46 -7.22 -0.37 10.64
N ALA A 47 -7.08 0.52 9.65
CA ALA A 47 -6.09 0.39 8.58
C ALA A 47 -5.28 1.68 8.42
N ILE A 48 -4.01 1.54 8.09
CA ILE A 48 -3.16 2.61 7.58
C ILE A 48 -2.66 2.23 6.18
N GLU A 49 -2.81 3.13 5.21
CA GLU A 49 -2.39 2.89 3.83
C GLU A 49 -1.31 3.88 3.40
N TYR A 50 -0.24 3.36 2.85
CA TYR A 50 0.83 4.14 2.23
C TYR A 50 0.58 4.24 0.72
N GLY A 51 0.42 5.49 0.22
CA GLY A 51 0.04 5.77 -1.15
C GLY A 51 -1.48 5.71 -1.35
N SER A 52 -2.23 6.44 -0.52
CA SER A 52 -3.70 6.48 -0.57
C SER A 52 -4.28 7.11 -1.86
N GLY A 53 -3.46 7.82 -2.61
CA GLY A 53 -3.78 8.33 -3.93
C GLY A 53 -4.99 9.26 -3.97
N ASP A 54 -5.88 9.04 -4.94
CA ASP A 54 -7.13 9.81 -5.12
C ASP A 54 -8.33 9.24 -4.34
N GLY A 55 -8.10 8.16 -3.57
CA GLY A 55 -9.12 7.52 -2.74
C GLY A 55 -10.21 6.79 -3.54
N ASN A 56 -9.98 6.45 -4.81
CA ASN A 56 -10.93 5.62 -5.53
C ASN A 56 -10.99 4.22 -4.91
N GLN A 57 -9.84 3.61 -4.64
CA GLN A 57 -9.76 2.32 -3.97
C GLN A 57 -10.38 2.36 -2.56
N LEU A 58 -10.08 3.42 -1.76
CA LEU A 58 -10.66 3.61 -0.43
C LEU A 58 -12.18 3.64 -0.45
N SER A 59 -12.80 4.22 -1.48
CA SER A 59 -14.27 4.28 -1.60
C SER A 59 -14.93 2.89 -1.66
N LEU A 60 -14.17 1.83 -1.95
CA LEU A 60 -14.63 0.44 -2.04
C LEU A 60 -14.33 -0.36 -0.76
N LEU A 61 -13.56 0.20 0.18
CA LEU A 61 -13.13 -0.50 1.40
C LEU A 61 -14.17 -0.39 2.51
N LYS A 62 -14.25 -1.46 3.31
CA LYS A 62 -15.13 -1.59 4.47
C LYS A 62 -14.28 -1.72 5.74
N VAL A 63 -13.70 -0.63 6.17
CA VAL A 63 -12.91 -0.54 7.40
C VAL A 63 -13.46 0.58 8.29
N GLU A 64 -13.49 0.37 9.60
CA GLU A 64 -14.09 1.33 10.54
C GLU A 64 -13.23 2.60 10.67
N LYS A 65 -11.92 2.44 10.82
CA LYS A 65 -10.96 3.56 10.94
C LYS A 65 -9.89 3.45 9.88
N TYR A 66 -9.58 4.57 9.25
CA TYR A 66 -8.60 4.58 8.18
C TYR A 66 -7.68 5.80 8.25
N ILE A 67 -6.38 5.57 8.05
CA ILE A 67 -5.38 6.62 7.91
C ILE A 67 -4.74 6.47 6.52
N GLY A 68 -4.89 7.47 5.67
CA GLY A 68 -4.26 7.51 4.35
C GLY A 68 -3.01 8.38 4.34
N LEU A 69 -1.90 7.83 3.90
CA LEU A 69 -0.65 8.55 3.70
C LEU A 69 -0.35 8.69 2.20
N ASP A 70 0.05 9.87 1.75
CA ASP A 70 0.54 10.07 0.38
C ASP A 70 1.66 11.11 0.36
N VAL A 71 2.57 11.01 -0.62
CA VAL A 71 3.67 11.96 -0.82
C VAL A 71 3.18 13.27 -1.44
N SER A 72 1.99 13.26 -2.06
CA SER A 72 1.35 14.42 -2.70
C SER A 72 0.40 15.12 -1.74
N SER A 73 0.75 16.34 -1.33
CA SER A 73 -0.17 17.19 -0.55
C SER A 73 -1.46 17.49 -1.32
N VAL A 74 -1.41 17.59 -2.66
CA VAL A 74 -2.60 17.80 -3.51
C VAL A 74 -3.54 16.61 -3.43
N ALA A 75 -3.02 15.37 -3.49
CA ALA A 75 -3.84 14.18 -3.31
C ALA A 75 -4.51 14.17 -1.92
N ILE A 76 -3.75 14.48 -0.88
CA ILE A 76 -4.27 14.54 0.50
C ILE A 76 -5.36 15.60 0.67
N GLU A 77 -5.18 16.81 0.15
CA GLU A 77 -6.23 17.84 0.23
C GLU A 77 -7.51 17.41 -0.53
N ASN A 78 -7.37 16.77 -1.69
CA ASN A 78 -8.51 16.21 -2.42
C ASN A 78 -9.23 15.11 -1.62
N LEU A 79 -8.49 14.26 -0.92
CA LEU A 79 -9.07 13.24 -0.03
C LEU A 79 -9.84 13.84 1.14
N LYS A 80 -9.29 14.86 1.80
CA LYS A 80 -9.98 15.56 2.88
C LYS A 80 -11.31 16.18 2.41
N VAL A 81 -11.34 16.71 1.19
CA VAL A 81 -12.59 17.22 0.58
C VAL A 81 -13.55 16.08 0.26
N LYS A 82 -13.04 15.01 -0.39
CA LYS A 82 -13.86 13.86 -0.82
C LYS A 82 -14.54 13.15 0.35
N PHE A 83 -13.85 13.04 1.48
CA PHE A 83 -14.32 12.33 2.68
C PHE A 83 -14.65 13.28 3.85
N VAL A 84 -14.95 14.56 3.59
CA VAL A 84 -15.17 15.59 4.60
C VAL A 84 -16.25 15.24 5.64
N ASN A 85 -17.23 14.42 5.27
CA ASN A 85 -18.31 13.98 6.16
C ASN A 85 -18.02 12.64 6.86
N ASP A 86 -16.87 12.05 6.65
CA ASP A 86 -16.49 10.77 7.25
C ASP A 86 -15.35 10.94 8.26
N MET A 87 -15.71 11.20 9.51
CA MET A 87 -14.77 11.44 10.61
C MET A 87 -13.95 10.21 11.03
N SER A 88 -14.21 9.06 10.42
CA SER A 88 -13.41 7.83 10.64
C SER A 88 -12.17 7.75 9.76
N LYS A 89 -11.95 8.73 8.90
CA LYS A 89 -10.86 8.78 7.94
C LYS A 89 -9.97 10.00 8.15
N ASP A 90 -8.68 9.75 8.30
CA ASP A 90 -7.62 10.76 8.40
C ASP A 90 -6.67 10.68 7.21
N PHE A 91 -6.14 11.83 6.79
CA PHE A 91 -5.25 11.92 5.64
C PHE A 91 -4.05 12.82 5.93
N ILE A 92 -2.84 12.29 5.68
CA ILE A 92 -1.57 12.91 6.04
C ILE A 92 -0.63 12.92 4.84
N ALA A 93 -0.18 14.11 4.43
CA ALA A 93 0.94 14.23 3.50
C ALA A 93 2.25 13.96 4.24
N TYR A 94 3.14 13.14 3.67
CA TYR A 94 4.41 12.80 4.29
C TYR A 94 5.60 12.94 3.32
N ASP A 95 6.77 13.22 3.88
CA ASP A 95 8.01 13.17 3.13
C ASP A 95 8.62 11.75 3.24
N PRO A 96 8.74 10.99 2.14
CA PRO A 96 9.22 9.61 2.18
C PRO A 96 10.69 9.51 2.63
N ASP A 97 11.47 10.60 2.50
CA ASP A 97 12.88 10.61 2.85
C ASP A 97 13.12 10.93 4.33
N ASP A 98 12.15 11.54 5.04
CA ASP A 98 12.30 11.92 6.46
C ASP A 98 11.25 11.28 7.40
N PHE A 99 10.15 10.78 6.85
CA PHE A 99 9.05 10.23 7.65
C PHE A 99 9.46 8.97 8.44
N THR A 100 9.01 8.93 9.70
CA THR A 100 9.04 7.75 10.55
C THR A 100 7.70 7.65 11.28
N PRO A 101 6.98 6.51 11.23
CA PRO A 101 5.68 6.39 11.89
C PRO A 101 5.83 6.45 13.41
N THR A 102 4.89 7.13 14.06
CA THR A 102 4.74 7.17 15.51
C THR A 102 3.78 6.08 15.98
N GLU A 103 3.76 5.77 17.28
CA GLU A 103 2.84 4.77 17.85
C GLU A 103 1.36 5.12 17.57
N SER A 104 1.02 6.40 17.52
CA SER A 104 -0.36 6.86 17.21
C SER A 104 -0.82 6.56 15.79
N LEU A 105 0.11 6.30 14.87
CA LEU A 105 -0.20 5.91 13.49
C LEU A 105 -0.31 4.40 13.30
N ARG A 106 -0.06 3.59 14.34
CA ARG A 106 -0.20 2.14 14.22
C ARG A 106 -1.65 1.70 14.16
N SER A 107 -1.97 0.87 13.17
CA SER A 107 -3.29 0.30 12.92
C SER A 107 -3.25 -1.23 13.01
N ASP A 108 -4.40 -1.89 12.95
CA ASP A 108 -4.46 -3.37 12.95
C ASP A 108 -3.84 -3.95 11.68
N ILE A 109 -4.00 -3.24 10.54
CA ILE A 109 -3.38 -3.59 9.27
C ILE A 109 -2.67 -2.38 8.66
N ALA A 110 -1.46 -2.58 8.11
CA ALA A 110 -0.81 -1.63 7.23
C ALA A 110 -0.93 -2.11 5.77
N LEU A 111 -1.26 -1.19 4.87
CA LEU A 111 -1.59 -1.47 3.47
C LEU A 111 -0.61 -0.77 2.52
N SER A 112 -0.26 -1.48 1.46
CA SER A 112 0.44 -0.97 0.29
C SER A 112 -0.22 -1.53 -0.96
N MET A 113 -0.86 -0.69 -1.77
CA MET A 113 -1.55 -1.12 -2.98
C MET A 113 -0.99 -0.38 -4.21
N ASP A 114 -0.31 -1.10 -5.11
CA ASP A 114 0.31 -0.56 -6.34
C ASP A 114 1.36 0.55 -6.08
N VAL A 115 2.04 0.57 -4.93
CA VAL A 115 3.05 1.59 -4.60
C VAL A 115 4.47 1.08 -4.83
N ILE A 116 4.76 -0.15 -4.40
CA ILE A 116 6.12 -0.71 -4.37
C ILE A 116 6.78 -0.67 -5.75
N LEU A 117 6.03 -0.97 -6.81
CA LEU A 117 6.55 -0.93 -8.18
C LEU A 117 6.97 0.49 -8.64
N HIS A 118 6.52 1.53 -7.94
CA HIS A 118 6.88 2.93 -8.24
C HIS A 118 8.08 3.44 -7.44
N LEU A 119 8.53 2.67 -6.46
CA LEU A 119 9.72 3.00 -5.66
C LEU A 119 10.99 2.53 -6.41
N THR A 120 11.42 3.30 -7.40
CA THR A 120 12.55 2.93 -8.25
C THR A 120 13.89 3.04 -7.53
N GLU A 121 13.98 3.89 -6.50
CA GLU A 121 15.15 4.10 -5.67
C GLU A 121 15.23 3.06 -4.55
N ASP A 122 16.38 2.39 -4.40
CA ASP A 122 16.56 1.34 -3.40
C ASP A 122 16.42 1.86 -1.97
N PHE A 123 16.96 3.05 -1.68
CA PHE A 123 16.87 3.61 -0.32
C PHE A 123 15.44 3.96 0.08
N ARG A 124 14.61 4.48 -0.85
CA ARG A 124 13.19 4.75 -0.60
C ARG A 124 12.39 3.47 -0.41
N TYR A 125 12.66 2.46 -1.23
CA TYR A 125 12.03 1.15 -1.07
C TYR A 125 12.32 0.54 0.31
N LEU A 126 13.58 0.51 0.72
CA LEU A 126 13.97 -0.04 2.02
C LEU A 126 13.31 0.72 3.18
N LYS A 127 13.34 2.05 3.15
CA LYS A 127 12.69 2.89 4.16
C LYS A 127 11.17 2.71 4.17
N TYR A 128 10.56 2.66 2.98
CA TYR A 128 9.13 2.43 2.82
C TYR A 128 8.69 1.11 3.45
N MET A 129 9.37 0.02 3.14
CA MET A 129 9.06 -1.30 3.71
C MET A 129 9.22 -1.32 5.23
N ALA A 130 10.29 -0.72 5.76
CA ALA A 130 10.50 -0.59 7.20
C ALA A 130 9.36 0.21 7.87
N ASN A 131 8.95 1.33 7.29
CA ASN A 131 7.84 2.13 7.79
C ASN A 131 6.50 1.39 7.71
N LEU A 132 6.26 0.65 6.64
CA LEU A 132 5.04 -0.15 6.46
C LEU A 132 4.87 -1.16 7.60
N ILE A 133 5.90 -1.97 7.87
CA ILE A 133 5.85 -2.96 8.96
C ILE A 133 5.81 -2.33 10.36
N ALA A 134 6.43 -1.15 10.55
CA ALA A 134 6.39 -0.43 11.82
C ALA A 134 5.00 0.18 12.12
N SER A 135 4.18 0.42 11.08
CA SER A 135 2.86 1.05 11.19
C SER A 135 1.73 0.07 11.51
N THR A 136 2.02 -1.19 11.72
CA THR A 136 0.97 -2.16 12.07
C THR A 136 1.20 -2.82 13.42
N ARG A 137 0.09 -3.17 14.07
CA ARG A 137 0.07 -4.02 15.27
C ARG A 137 0.04 -5.49 14.90
N LYS A 138 -0.67 -5.87 13.82
CA LYS A 138 -0.96 -7.29 13.55
C LYS A 138 -0.74 -7.73 12.11
N TYR A 139 -1.28 -7.01 11.13
CA TYR A 139 -1.28 -7.47 9.75
C TYR A 139 -0.60 -6.50 8.78
N VAL A 140 0.00 -7.05 7.74
CA VAL A 140 0.43 -6.28 6.55
C VAL A 140 -0.29 -6.85 5.34
N GLY A 141 -0.85 -5.97 4.49
CA GLY A 141 -1.46 -6.32 3.21
C GLY A 141 -0.75 -5.61 2.07
N ILE A 142 -0.13 -6.35 1.17
CA ILE A 142 0.60 -5.80 0.03
C ILE A 142 -0.04 -6.28 -1.27
N PHE A 143 -0.52 -5.36 -2.10
CA PHE A 143 -0.87 -5.65 -3.48
C PHE A 143 0.26 -5.20 -4.40
N ASN A 144 0.91 -6.17 -5.05
CA ASN A 144 2.06 -5.91 -5.91
C ASN A 144 2.28 -7.07 -6.89
N THR A 145 3.11 -6.83 -7.92
CA THR A 145 3.73 -7.88 -8.73
C THR A 145 5.02 -8.33 -8.05
N ALA A 146 4.98 -9.51 -7.41
CA ALA A 146 6.10 -10.03 -6.60
C ALA A 146 7.14 -10.71 -7.51
N THR A 147 8.05 -9.94 -8.07
CA THR A 147 9.15 -10.43 -8.92
C THR A 147 10.26 -9.40 -9.05
N GLU A 148 11.50 -9.85 -9.22
CA GLU A 148 12.65 -9.02 -9.63
C GLU A 148 12.84 -9.01 -11.16
N ILE A 149 12.06 -9.78 -11.91
CA ILE A 149 12.18 -9.86 -13.38
C ILE A 149 11.56 -8.63 -14.00
N GLN A 150 12.39 -7.75 -14.56
CA GLN A 150 11.95 -6.54 -15.24
C GLN A 150 11.47 -6.86 -16.65
N LEU A 151 10.40 -6.23 -17.09
CA LEU A 151 9.94 -6.34 -18.48
C LEU A 151 10.83 -5.46 -19.39
N GLU A 152 11.05 -5.92 -20.63
CA GLU A 152 11.86 -5.20 -21.61
C GLU A 152 11.36 -3.76 -21.88
N LYS A 153 10.04 -3.56 -21.80
CA LYS A 153 9.39 -2.25 -22.01
C LYS A 153 8.59 -1.85 -20.78
N MET A 154 9.27 -1.36 -19.76
CA MET A 154 8.61 -0.76 -18.60
C MET A 154 8.65 0.77 -18.66
N ALA A 155 7.64 1.42 -18.10
CA ALA A 155 7.66 2.86 -17.88
C ALA A 155 8.79 3.22 -16.90
N LYS A 156 9.43 4.37 -17.07
CA LYS A 156 10.58 4.81 -16.24
C LYS A 156 10.26 4.93 -14.75
N HIS A 157 8.97 5.09 -14.41
CA HIS A 157 8.48 5.18 -13.04
C HIS A 157 8.10 3.82 -12.47
N ASN A 158 8.37 2.72 -13.15
CA ASN A 158 8.09 1.37 -12.69
C ASN A 158 9.38 0.58 -12.57
N ARG A 159 9.48 -0.18 -11.47
CA ARG A 159 10.49 -1.20 -11.24
C ARG A 159 9.85 -2.31 -10.41
N TYR A 160 9.82 -3.53 -10.94
CA TYR A 160 9.34 -4.68 -10.17
C TYR A 160 10.30 -5.00 -9.03
N ARG A 161 9.71 -5.38 -7.89
CA ARG A 161 10.44 -5.78 -6.68
C ARG A 161 9.75 -6.96 -6.04
N ASP A 162 10.50 -7.97 -5.68
CA ASP A 162 9.98 -9.06 -4.89
C ASP A 162 9.98 -8.68 -3.40
N HIS A 163 8.85 -8.12 -2.95
CA HIS A 163 8.67 -7.76 -1.54
C HIS A 163 8.64 -8.98 -0.61
N ARG A 164 8.36 -10.19 -1.14
CA ARG A 164 8.34 -11.43 -0.35
C ARG A 164 9.75 -11.79 0.13
N ASP A 165 10.75 -11.65 -0.75
CA ASP A 165 12.16 -11.84 -0.39
C ASP A 165 12.61 -10.83 0.66
N TRP A 166 12.14 -9.57 0.54
CA TRP A 166 12.40 -8.57 1.54
C TRP A 166 11.75 -8.91 2.89
N MET A 167 10.47 -9.29 2.90
CA MET A 167 9.75 -9.69 4.11
C MET A 167 10.44 -10.88 4.80
N ALA A 168 10.81 -11.90 4.05
CA ALA A 168 11.50 -13.07 4.58
C ALA A 168 12.86 -12.75 5.21
N SER A 169 13.58 -11.76 4.65
CA SER A 169 14.94 -11.43 5.08
C SER A 169 15.01 -10.37 6.19
N HIS A 170 14.01 -9.47 6.30
CA HIS A 170 14.08 -8.27 7.15
C HIS A 170 12.91 -8.15 8.15
N ALA A 171 11.90 -9.00 8.04
CA ALA A 171 10.69 -8.95 8.87
C ALA A 171 10.33 -10.34 9.40
N SER A 172 11.29 -11.00 10.06
CA SER A 172 11.15 -12.37 10.59
C SER A 172 10.04 -12.52 11.64
N GLU A 173 9.58 -11.41 12.22
CA GLU A 173 8.41 -11.36 13.10
C GLU A 173 7.07 -11.44 12.36
N PHE A 174 7.08 -11.50 11.01
CA PHE A 174 5.89 -11.70 10.19
C PHE A 174 5.92 -13.03 9.45
N ARG A 175 4.75 -13.62 9.27
CA ARG A 175 4.54 -14.83 8.48
C ARG A 175 3.52 -14.54 7.38
N GLU A 176 3.81 -14.94 6.13
CA GLU A 176 2.81 -14.95 5.06
C GLU A 176 1.71 -15.96 5.40
N ILE A 177 0.45 -15.54 5.40
CA ILE A 177 -0.70 -16.35 5.80
C ILE A 177 -1.72 -16.53 4.70
N LYS A 178 -1.74 -15.64 3.69
CA LYS A 178 -2.69 -15.72 2.58
C LYS A 178 -2.12 -15.02 1.35
N VAL A 179 -2.41 -15.58 0.18
CA VAL A 179 -2.14 -14.98 -1.13
C VAL A 179 -3.39 -15.09 -1.99
N ASP A 180 -3.85 -13.95 -2.52
CA ASP A 180 -4.93 -13.86 -3.51
C ASP A 180 -4.35 -13.32 -4.82
N LEU A 181 -4.03 -14.19 -5.76
CA LEU A 181 -3.50 -13.79 -7.07
C LEU A 181 -4.60 -13.19 -7.96
N THR A 182 -4.23 -12.22 -8.80
CA THR A 182 -5.16 -11.65 -9.78
C THR A 182 -5.62 -12.72 -10.77
N PRO A 183 -6.91 -12.74 -11.13
CA PRO A 183 -7.40 -13.56 -12.23
C PRO A 183 -6.63 -13.30 -13.52
N THR A 184 -6.34 -14.36 -14.27
CA THR A 184 -5.58 -14.29 -15.53
C THR A 184 -6.26 -13.41 -16.59
N GLU A 185 -7.59 -13.32 -16.55
CA GLU A 185 -8.43 -12.51 -17.43
C GLU A 185 -8.17 -11.01 -17.31
N LEU A 186 -7.59 -10.57 -16.17
CA LEU A 186 -7.21 -9.19 -15.97
C LEU A 186 -5.88 -8.81 -16.65
N GLY A 187 -5.16 -9.80 -17.22
CA GLY A 187 -3.97 -9.56 -18.03
C GLY A 187 -2.73 -9.12 -17.25
N TYR A 188 -2.71 -9.32 -15.93
CA TYR A 188 -1.54 -9.04 -15.08
C TYR A 188 -0.62 -10.25 -15.00
N PRO A 189 0.70 -10.06 -14.72
CA PRO A 189 1.62 -11.18 -14.48
C PRO A 189 1.08 -12.14 -13.41
N GLY A 190 1.28 -13.44 -13.58
CA GLY A 190 0.73 -14.50 -12.72
C GLY A 190 1.21 -14.48 -11.26
N HIS A 191 2.10 -13.56 -10.89
CA HIS A 191 2.58 -13.30 -9.53
C HIS A 191 2.16 -11.91 -9.03
N THR A 192 1.12 -11.32 -9.65
CA THR A 192 0.47 -10.10 -9.18
C THR A 192 -0.72 -10.48 -8.31
N GLY A 193 -0.81 -9.88 -7.13
CA GLY A 193 -1.93 -10.16 -6.22
C GLY A 193 -1.77 -9.50 -4.86
N PHE A 194 -2.69 -9.82 -3.96
CA PHE A 194 -2.57 -9.51 -2.55
C PHE A 194 -1.79 -10.59 -1.82
N PHE A 195 -0.83 -10.15 -0.99
CA PHE A 195 -0.04 -10.96 -0.06
C PHE A 195 -0.29 -10.44 1.35
N TYR A 196 -0.79 -11.32 2.24
CA TYR A 196 -1.12 -10.96 3.61
C TYR A 196 -0.16 -11.62 4.58
N TYR A 197 0.35 -10.82 5.50
CA TYR A 197 1.28 -11.23 6.54
C TYR A 197 0.68 -10.98 7.91
N GLU A 198 0.93 -11.87 8.85
CA GLU A 198 0.56 -11.75 10.26
C GLU A 198 1.80 -11.63 11.12
N ARG A 199 1.80 -10.68 12.04
CA ARG A 199 2.84 -10.57 13.05
C ARG A 199 2.75 -11.76 14.00
N LEU A 200 3.86 -12.45 14.19
CA LEU A 200 3.96 -13.54 15.16
C LEU A 200 3.85 -12.97 16.57
N SER A 201 2.97 -13.55 17.40
CA SER A 201 2.96 -13.22 18.82
C SER A 201 4.27 -13.64 19.46
N VAL A 202 4.94 -12.72 20.11
CA VAL A 202 6.06 -13.09 21.00
C VAL A 202 5.45 -13.92 22.14
N LEU A 203 5.91 -15.17 22.30
CA LEU A 203 5.53 -16.01 23.42
C LEU A 203 5.95 -15.28 24.72
N GLY A 204 5.04 -14.52 25.33
CA GLY A 204 5.33 -13.75 26.56
C GLY A 204 4.26 -12.73 26.95
N ASP A 205 3.30 -12.39 26.08
CA ASP A 205 2.22 -11.44 26.39
C ASP A 205 0.91 -12.21 26.69
N ALA A 206 0.92 -12.90 27.83
CA ALA A 206 -0.28 -13.54 28.43
C ALA A 206 -0.49 -12.99 29.84
#